data_b8f61109bd5c65d9bf780bafe390b313
#
_entry.id   b8f61109bd5c65d9bf780bafe390b313
#
_cell.length_a   1.000
_cell.length_b   1.000
_cell.length_c   1.000
_cell.angle_alpha   90.00
_cell.angle_beta   90.00
_cell.angle_gamma   90.00
#
_symmetry.space_group_name_H-M   'P 1'
#
loop_
_entity.id
_entity.type
_entity.pdbx_description
1 polymer ?
#
loop_
_entity_poly.entity_id
_entity_poly.type
_entity_poly.pdbx_seq_one_letter_code
_entity_poly.pdbx_strand_id
1 'polypeptide(L)'
;MDYREFIQLDLPVAVAIVSCGADWRVEEANAEFTDVLGYTEKELRETRPQKMVYDEDYANLVSVLENVVRTHDNGKMQLRIVRPDGKTRWVEMRCSVLAHYDVKPYVVLFLWDIDEEKRREEHQKLLNQKYELMEQLSLEYPFDLDVENWTMLRSYRLMELRGQYDYSEQYFPVDEEVLTLCPPDQELFLKAMKEAATEEKTGSMDTRFNIHTENETPKYLWFRTYYKSIADHNGRITRIIGRSFNIDEDKNLQEEVRRDPLTKLLNKLEIQRETDAFLEGAEDGTHVLFLIDIDNFKGVNDNFGHTFGDTVIAVSYTHLTLPTILRV
;
A
#
# COMPACT_ATOMS: atom_id res chain seq x y z
N MET A 1 -39.69 -23.03 -35.40
CA MET A 1 -38.88 -21.83 -35.67
C MET A 1 -37.60 -22.33 -36.31
N ASP A 2 -37.34 -21.96 -37.54
CA ASP A 2 -36.10 -22.30 -38.22
C ASP A 2 -34.97 -21.53 -37.54
N TYR A 3 -33.79 -22.18 -37.38
CA TYR A 3 -32.64 -21.54 -36.75
C TYR A 3 -32.23 -20.21 -37.44
N ARG A 4 -32.52 -20.08 -38.73
CA ARG A 4 -32.34 -18.83 -39.50
C ARG A 4 -33.26 -17.71 -39.02
N GLU A 5 -34.53 -18.03 -38.70
CA GLU A 5 -35.45 -17.07 -38.11
C GLU A 5 -34.99 -16.63 -36.71
N PHE A 6 -34.39 -17.55 -35.91
CA PHE A 6 -33.87 -17.25 -34.58
C PHE A 6 -32.69 -16.24 -34.62
N ILE A 7 -31.76 -16.39 -35.57
CA ILE A 7 -30.63 -15.48 -35.72
C ILE A 7 -31.03 -14.10 -36.21
N GLN A 8 -32.11 -14.01 -37.00
CA GLN A 8 -32.67 -12.74 -37.50
C GLN A 8 -33.46 -11.96 -36.45
N LEU A 9 -33.70 -12.54 -35.26
CA LEU A 9 -34.26 -11.80 -34.15
C LEU A 9 -33.28 -10.71 -33.69
N ASP A 10 -33.83 -9.56 -33.37
CA ASP A 10 -33.05 -8.46 -32.76
C ASP A 10 -32.69 -8.82 -31.31
N LEU A 11 -31.66 -9.64 -31.17
CA LEU A 11 -31.18 -10.11 -29.87
C LEU A 11 -30.02 -9.21 -29.41
N PRO A 12 -30.02 -8.74 -28.15
CA PRO A 12 -28.97 -7.90 -27.61
C PRO A 12 -27.73 -8.74 -27.21
N VAL A 13 -27.41 -9.76 -28.01
CA VAL A 13 -26.25 -10.65 -27.81
C VAL A 13 -25.74 -11.09 -29.17
N ALA A 14 -24.43 -11.14 -29.32
CA ALA A 14 -23.79 -11.62 -30.54
C ALA A 14 -23.98 -13.14 -30.68
N VAL A 15 -24.65 -13.56 -31.76
CA VAL A 15 -24.97 -14.96 -32.04
C VAL A 15 -24.50 -15.34 -33.43
N ALA A 16 -23.89 -16.52 -33.54
CA ALA A 16 -23.56 -17.13 -34.82
C ALA A 16 -23.79 -18.63 -34.81
N ILE A 17 -24.03 -19.18 -36.02
CA ILE A 17 -24.02 -20.62 -36.26
C ILE A 17 -22.74 -20.97 -37.01
N VAL A 18 -22.06 -21.98 -36.53
CA VAL A 18 -20.80 -22.48 -37.09
C VAL A 18 -20.99 -23.93 -37.51
N SER A 19 -20.59 -24.28 -38.72
CA SER A 19 -20.54 -25.65 -39.17
C SER A 19 -19.29 -26.35 -38.70
N CYS A 20 -19.42 -27.57 -38.23
CA CYS A 20 -18.34 -28.39 -37.73
C CYS A 20 -17.86 -29.36 -38.81
N GLY A 21 -16.60 -29.24 -39.23
CA GLY A 21 -15.97 -30.09 -40.21
C GLY A 21 -14.44 -29.97 -40.10
N ALA A 22 -13.71 -30.39 -41.12
CA ALA A 22 -12.26 -30.21 -41.19
C ALA A 22 -11.86 -28.70 -41.11
N ASP A 23 -12.72 -27.83 -41.59
CA ASP A 23 -12.60 -26.37 -41.43
C ASP A 23 -13.91 -25.86 -40.81
N TRP A 24 -13.83 -25.27 -39.62
CA TRP A 24 -14.92 -24.57 -38.98
C TRP A 24 -15.27 -23.30 -39.79
N ARG A 25 -16.58 -23.07 -40.02
CA ARG A 25 -17.02 -21.89 -40.79
C ARG A 25 -18.23 -21.25 -40.14
N VAL A 26 -18.26 -19.92 -40.13
CA VAL A 26 -19.44 -19.17 -39.78
C VAL A 26 -20.45 -19.24 -40.97
N GLU A 27 -21.57 -19.85 -40.72
CA GLU A 27 -22.65 -20.02 -41.73
C GLU A 27 -23.61 -18.84 -41.65
N GLU A 28 -24.01 -18.46 -40.47
CA GLU A 28 -24.96 -17.39 -40.20
C GLU A 28 -24.54 -16.61 -38.97
N ALA A 29 -24.78 -15.31 -38.94
CA ALA A 29 -24.49 -14.45 -37.79
C ALA A 29 -25.49 -13.30 -37.73
N ASN A 30 -25.84 -12.82 -36.54
CA ASN A 30 -26.65 -11.59 -36.38
C ASN A 30 -25.77 -10.34 -36.45
N ALA A 31 -26.44 -9.17 -36.47
CA ALA A 31 -25.76 -7.86 -36.55
C ALA A 31 -24.78 -7.65 -35.39
N GLU A 32 -25.19 -8.01 -34.16
CA GLU A 32 -24.34 -7.90 -32.96
C GLU A 32 -23.04 -8.70 -33.10
N PHE A 33 -23.09 -9.89 -33.70
CA PHE A 33 -21.92 -10.71 -33.95
C PHE A 33 -20.94 -10.04 -34.93
N THR A 34 -21.46 -9.44 -35.99
CA THR A 34 -20.66 -8.69 -36.96
C THR A 34 -20.02 -7.46 -36.31
N ASP A 35 -20.75 -6.76 -35.46
CA ASP A 35 -20.26 -5.58 -34.73
C ASP A 35 -19.19 -5.92 -33.70
N VAL A 36 -19.32 -7.02 -32.94
CA VAL A 36 -18.32 -7.47 -32.00
C VAL A 36 -17.03 -7.86 -32.72
N LEU A 37 -17.11 -8.64 -33.79
CA LEU A 37 -15.94 -9.07 -34.55
C LEU A 37 -15.40 -7.97 -35.49
N GLY A 38 -16.23 -7.05 -35.93
CA GLY A 38 -15.86 -5.98 -36.88
C GLY A 38 -15.74 -6.43 -38.33
N TYR A 39 -16.22 -7.64 -38.67
CA TYR A 39 -16.27 -8.18 -40.00
C TYR A 39 -17.68 -8.03 -40.59
N THR A 40 -17.80 -7.78 -41.87
CA THR A 40 -19.06 -7.86 -42.59
C THR A 40 -19.49 -9.33 -42.72
N GLU A 41 -20.78 -9.60 -42.91
CA GLU A 41 -21.28 -10.99 -43.14
C GLU A 41 -20.51 -11.71 -44.25
N LYS A 42 -20.18 -11.02 -45.34
CA LYS A 42 -19.45 -11.59 -46.46
C LYS A 42 -18.04 -11.99 -46.03
N GLU A 43 -17.35 -11.11 -45.32
CA GLU A 43 -16.00 -11.38 -44.80
C GLU A 43 -15.98 -12.51 -43.78
N LEU A 44 -17.00 -12.63 -42.91
CA LEU A 44 -17.12 -13.74 -41.97
C LEU A 44 -17.19 -15.11 -42.65
N ARG A 45 -17.92 -15.20 -43.79
CA ARG A 45 -18.03 -16.45 -44.55
C ARG A 45 -16.75 -16.77 -45.34
N GLU A 46 -16.02 -15.77 -45.79
CA GLU A 46 -14.81 -15.93 -46.60
C GLU A 46 -13.54 -16.07 -45.74
N THR A 47 -13.54 -15.54 -44.54
CA THR A 47 -12.37 -15.55 -43.63
C THR A 47 -12.28 -16.85 -42.83
N ARG A 48 -11.10 -17.45 -42.77
CA ARG A 48 -10.91 -18.62 -41.91
C ARG A 48 -10.96 -18.22 -40.44
N PRO A 49 -11.69 -18.97 -39.57
CA PRO A 49 -11.80 -18.68 -38.14
C PRO A 49 -10.48 -18.50 -37.43
N GLN A 50 -9.42 -19.20 -37.85
CA GLN A 50 -8.07 -19.02 -37.33
C GLN A 50 -7.54 -17.59 -37.44
N LYS A 51 -7.99 -16.82 -38.45
CA LYS A 51 -7.59 -15.39 -38.59
C LYS A 51 -8.41 -14.44 -37.75
N MET A 52 -9.55 -14.89 -37.24
CA MET A 52 -10.46 -14.10 -36.41
C MET A 52 -10.19 -14.26 -34.90
N VAL A 53 -9.33 -15.23 -34.54
CA VAL A 53 -8.99 -15.57 -33.16
C VAL A 53 -7.49 -15.39 -32.98
N TYR A 54 -7.08 -14.93 -31.81
CA TYR A 54 -5.67 -14.80 -31.47
C TYR A 54 -5.00 -16.17 -31.49
N ASP A 55 -3.82 -16.27 -32.10
CA ASP A 55 -3.15 -17.55 -32.40
C ASP A 55 -3.02 -18.49 -31.20
N GLU A 56 -2.69 -17.94 -30.02
CA GLU A 56 -2.57 -18.73 -28.79
C GLU A 56 -3.89 -19.30 -28.29
N ASP A 57 -5.02 -18.66 -28.59
CA ASP A 57 -6.35 -19.06 -28.14
C ASP A 57 -7.02 -20.05 -29.08
N TYR A 58 -6.55 -20.12 -30.35
CA TYR A 58 -7.21 -20.89 -31.42
C TYR A 58 -7.23 -22.41 -31.14
N ALA A 59 -6.14 -22.98 -30.68
CA ALA A 59 -6.08 -24.42 -30.35
C ALA A 59 -7.07 -24.81 -29.24
N ASN A 60 -7.21 -23.95 -28.24
CA ASN A 60 -8.16 -24.17 -27.16
C ASN A 60 -9.61 -24.02 -27.62
N LEU A 61 -9.89 -23.03 -28.49
CA LEU A 61 -11.20 -22.87 -29.11
C LEU A 61 -11.62 -24.14 -29.86
N VAL A 62 -10.74 -24.68 -30.70
CA VAL A 62 -11.01 -25.93 -31.45
C VAL A 62 -11.30 -27.09 -30.50
N SER A 63 -10.50 -27.26 -29.45
CA SER A 63 -10.70 -28.30 -28.43
C SER A 63 -12.05 -28.17 -27.71
N VAL A 64 -12.46 -26.95 -27.35
CA VAL A 64 -13.77 -26.70 -26.72
C VAL A 64 -14.90 -27.06 -27.67
N LEU A 65 -14.83 -26.64 -28.93
CA LEU A 65 -15.87 -26.91 -29.92
C LEU A 65 -15.98 -28.40 -30.25
N GLU A 66 -14.83 -29.11 -30.41
CA GLU A 66 -14.82 -30.57 -30.63
C GLU A 66 -15.41 -31.32 -29.43
N ASN A 67 -15.12 -30.90 -28.21
CA ASN A 67 -15.67 -31.47 -27.02
C ASN A 67 -17.19 -31.31 -26.97
N VAL A 68 -17.69 -30.10 -27.23
CA VAL A 68 -19.13 -29.79 -27.28
C VAL A 68 -19.84 -30.67 -28.30
N VAL A 69 -19.27 -30.85 -29.48
CA VAL A 69 -19.85 -31.75 -30.52
C VAL A 69 -19.86 -33.20 -30.07
N ARG A 70 -18.83 -33.64 -29.38
CA ARG A 70 -18.69 -35.03 -28.92
C ARG A 70 -19.58 -35.39 -27.75
N THR A 71 -19.67 -34.50 -26.75
CA THR A 71 -20.38 -34.75 -25.47
C THR A 71 -21.82 -34.22 -25.47
N HIS A 72 -22.15 -33.30 -26.37
CA HIS A 72 -23.40 -32.52 -26.38
C HIS A 72 -23.59 -31.63 -25.12
N ASP A 73 -22.50 -31.41 -24.35
CA ASP A 73 -22.50 -30.49 -23.24
C ASP A 73 -22.30 -29.01 -23.75
N ASN A 74 -22.65 -28.05 -22.93
CA ASN A 74 -22.39 -26.66 -23.25
C ASN A 74 -20.90 -26.33 -23.05
N GLY A 75 -20.33 -25.56 -24.00
CA GLY A 75 -18.97 -25.04 -23.89
C GLY A 75 -18.97 -23.59 -23.40
N LYS A 76 -17.94 -23.23 -22.65
CA LYS A 76 -17.66 -21.87 -22.22
C LYS A 76 -16.17 -21.60 -22.22
N MET A 77 -15.74 -20.45 -22.78
CA MET A 77 -14.36 -20.00 -22.67
C MET A 77 -14.27 -18.47 -22.86
N GLN A 78 -13.19 -17.90 -22.39
CA GLN A 78 -12.79 -16.52 -22.72
C GLN A 78 -11.65 -16.61 -23.75
N LEU A 79 -11.72 -15.78 -24.80
CA LEU A 79 -10.73 -15.76 -25.85
C LEU A 79 -10.59 -14.36 -26.43
N ARG A 80 -9.47 -14.13 -27.10
CA ARG A 80 -9.19 -12.91 -27.84
C ARG A 80 -9.58 -13.08 -29.31
N ILE A 81 -10.44 -12.22 -29.79
CA ILE A 81 -10.74 -12.09 -31.22
C ILE A 81 -9.84 -11.06 -31.86
N VAL A 82 -9.52 -11.25 -33.13
CA VAL A 82 -8.73 -10.32 -33.96
C VAL A 82 -9.65 -9.66 -34.97
N ARG A 83 -9.75 -8.36 -34.93
CA ARG A 83 -10.56 -7.55 -35.84
C ARG A 83 -9.82 -7.27 -37.15
N PRO A 84 -10.52 -6.88 -38.23
CA PRO A 84 -9.89 -6.52 -39.50
C PRO A 84 -8.87 -5.38 -39.40
N ASP A 85 -9.02 -4.48 -38.43
CA ASP A 85 -8.06 -3.39 -38.15
C ASP A 85 -6.82 -3.86 -37.38
N GLY A 86 -6.70 -5.16 -37.10
CA GLY A 86 -5.61 -5.75 -36.35
C GLY A 86 -5.70 -5.62 -34.84
N LYS A 87 -6.74 -4.94 -34.30
CA LYS A 87 -6.97 -4.85 -32.86
C LYS A 87 -7.56 -6.12 -32.32
N THR A 88 -7.17 -6.46 -31.11
CA THR A 88 -7.75 -7.58 -30.34
C THR A 88 -8.84 -7.09 -29.42
N ARG A 89 -9.83 -7.97 -29.15
CA ARG A 89 -10.87 -7.80 -28.12
C ARG A 89 -11.05 -9.09 -27.34
N TRP A 90 -11.27 -8.97 -26.06
CA TRP A 90 -11.68 -10.08 -25.22
C TRP A 90 -13.17 -10.34 -25.35
N VAL A 91 -13.53 -11.60 -25.58
CA VAL A 91 -14.92 -12.04 -25.56
C VAL A 91 -15.08 -13.27 -24.67
N GLU A 92 -16.21 -13.37 -24.00
CA GLU A 92 -16.68 -14.61 -23.40
C GLU A 92 -17.55 -15.33 -24.44
N MET A 93 -17.16 -16.55 -24.79
CA MET A 93 -17.92 -17.41 -25.69
C MET A 93 -18.65 -18.49 -24.90
N ARG A 94 -19.91 -18.68 -25.21
CA ARG A 94 -20.68 -19.88 -24.83
C ARG A 94 -21.16 -20.55 -26.09
N CYS A 95 -21.16 -21.86 -26.10
CA CYS A 95 -21.57 -22.63 -27.29
C CYS A 95 -22.32 -23.88 -26.91
N SER A 96 -23.20 -24.31 -27.83
CA SER A 96 -24.01 -25.51 -27.70
C SER A 96 -24.26 -26.15 -29.05
N VAL A 97 -24.41 -27.48 -29.11
CA VAL A 97 -24.79 -28.16 -30.34
C VAL A 97 -26.23 -27.86 -30.67
N LEU A 98 -26.51 -27.50 -31.92
CA LEU A 98 -27.85 -27.46 -32.47
C LEU A 98 -28.27 -28.88 -32.82
N ALA A 99 -29.32 -29.42 -32.16
CA ALA A 99 -29.85 -30.72 -32.46
C ALA A 99 -30.43 -30.70 -33.90
N HIS A 100 -29.84 -31.55 -34.73
CA HIS A 100 -30.30 -32.04 -36.05
C HIS A 100 -30.46 -31.01 -37.19
N TYR A 101 -29.46 -30.99 -38.05
CA TYR A 101 -29.71 -30.90 -39.50
C TYR A 101 -28.54 -31.57 -40.23
N ASP A 102 -28.86 -32.58 -41.09
CA ASP A 102 -28.01 -33.25 -42.06
C ASP A 102 -26.52 -33.50 -41.68
N VAL A 103 -25.96 -34.54 -42.10
CA VAL A 103 -24.58 -35.02 -42.24
C VAL A 103 -23.44 -34.24 -41.49
N LYS A 104 -23.64 -32.94 -41.12
CA LYS A 104 -22.66 -32.13 -40.36
C LYS A 104 -23.29 -31.52 -39.10
N PRO A 105 -22.62 -31.64 -37.93
CA PRO A 105 -23.08 -30.94 -36.74
C PRO A 105 -22.89 -29.43 -36.87
N TYR A 106 -23.87 -28.70 -36.34
CA TYR A 106 -23.80 -27.22 -36.19
C TYR A 106 -23.72 -26.85 -34.72
N VAL A 107 -22.96 -25.82 -34.43
CA VAL A 107 -22.82 -25.26 -33.08
C VAL A 107 -23.31 -23.81 -33.11
N VAL A 108 -24.15 -23.45 -32.16
CA VAL A 108 -24.51 -22.06 -31.91
C VAL A 108 -23.50 -21.45 -30.96
N LEU A 109 -22.98 -20.27 -31.29
CA LEU A 109 -22.06 -19.48 -30.49
C LEU A 109 -22.78 -18.23 -29.98
N PHE A 110 -22.60 -17.93 -28.72
CA PHE A 110 -22.97 -16.66 -28.11
C PHE A 110 -21.68 -15.97 -27.66
N LEU A 111 -21.52 -14.69 -28.01
CA LEU A 111 -20.38 -13.90 -27.60
C LEU A 111 -20.83 -12.71 -26.78
N TRP A 112 -20.11 -12.44 -25.72
CA TRP A 112 -20.19 -11.21 -24.94
C TRP A 112 -18.85 -10.49 -25.00
N ASP A 113 -18.89 -9.21 -25.35
CA ASP A 113 -17.69 -8.36 -25.27
C ASP A 113 -17.37 -8.11 -23.80
N ILE A 114 -16.18 -8.56 -23.36
CA ILE A 114 -15.67 -8.39 -22.00
C ILE A 114 -14.38 -7.57 -21.96
N ASP A 115 -14.08 -6.85 -23.06
CA ASP A 115 -12.83 -6.12 -23.20
C ASP A 115 -12.68 -5.01 -22.15
N GLU A 116 -13.77 -4.34 -21.83
CA GLU A 116 -13.79 -3.29 -20.83
C GLU A 116 -13.59 -3.83 -19.41
N GLU A 117 -14.17 -4.99 -19.10
CA GLU A 117 -13.96 -5.69 -17.83
C GLU A 117 -12.51 -6.15 -17.71
N LYS A 118 -11.94 -6.75 -18.75
CA LYS A 118 -10.54 -7.16 -18.78
C LYS A 118 -9.58 -6.01 -18.61
N ARG A 119 -9.81 -4.89 -19.28
CA ARG A 119 -9.00 -3.68 -19.12
C ARG A 119 -9.09 -3.14 -17.68
N ARG A 120 -10.26 -3.18 -17.06
CA ARG A 120 -10.42 -2.77 -15.65
C ARG A 120 -9.66 -3.70 -14.70
N GLU A 121 -9.77 -5.02 -14.91
CA GLU A 121 -9.02 -6.02 -14.15
C GLU A 121 -7.50 -5.82 -14.27
N GLU A 122 -6.99 -5.66 -15.49
CA GLU A 122 -5.57 -5.42 -15.76
C GLU A 122 -5.09 -4.11 -15.15
N HIS A 123 -5.88 -3.04 -15.28
CA HIS A 123 -5.55 -1.76 -14.67
C HIS A 123 -5.49 -1.85 -13.14
N GLN A 124 -6.48 -2.52 -12.53
CA GLN A 124 -6.49 -2.73 -11.07
C GLN A 124 -5.29 -3.56 -10.62
N LYS A 125 -4.96 -4.63 -11.36
CA LYS A 125 -3.78 -5.45 -11.09
C LYS A 125 -2.47 -4.65 -11.17
N LEU A 126 -2.33 -3.84 -12.22
CA LEU A 126 -1.16 -2.96 -12.37
C LEU A 126 -1.07 -1.94 -11.24
N LEU A 127 -2.21 -1.37 -10.83
CA LEU A 127 -2.29 -0.42 -9.73
C LEU A 127 -1.84 -1.07 -8.41
N ASN A 128 -2.33 -2.26 -8.12
CA ASN A 128 -1.95 -3.02 -6.93
C ASN A 128 -0.44 -3.34 -6.93
N GLN A 129 0.10 -3.83 -8.06
CA GLN A 129 1.55 -4.08 -8.20
C GLN A 129 2.38 -2.81 -7.99
N LYS A 130 1.90 -1.68 -8.51
CA LYS A 130 2.54 -0.38 -8.30
C LYS A 130 2.55 0.01 -6.82
N TYR A 131 1.45 -0.19 -6.11
CA TYR A 131 1.38 0.07 -4.66
C TYR A 131 2.33 -0.82 -3.87
N GLU A 132 2.36 -2.13 -4.16
CA GLU A 132 3.28 -3.07 -3.52
C GLU A 132 4.75 -2.67 -3.73
N LEU A 133 5.14 -2.32 -4.97
CA LEU A 133 6.49 -1.86 -5.27
C LEU A 133 6.82 -0.54 -4.57
N MET A 134 5.88 0.40 -4.52
CA MET A 134 6.08 1.66 -3.80
C MET A 134 6.27 1.42 -2.30
N GLU A 135 5.51 0.50 -1.70
CA GLU A 135 5.70 0.11 -0.30
C GLU A 135 7.08 -0.52 -0.06
N GLN A 136 7.52 -1.42 -0.95
CA GLN A 136 8.83 -2.06 -0.84
C GLN A 136 10.01 -1.09 -0.98
N LEU A 137 9.87 -0.06 -1.83
CA LEU A 137 10.92 0.93 -2.08
C LEU A 137 10.88 2.12 -1.11
N SER A 138 9.76 2.33 -0.42
CA SER A 138 9.60 3.41 0.55
C SER A 138 10.30 3.07 1.86
N LEU A 139 10.89 4.09 2.50
CA LEU A 139 11.35 4.03 3.88
C LEU A 139 10.24 4.34 4.89
N GLU A 140 9.01 4.41 4.40
CA GLU A 140 7.82 4.74 5.17
C GLU A 140 7.16 3.47 5.73
N TYR A 141 6.41 3.65 6.80
CA TYR A 141 5.59 2.62 7.44
C TYR A 141 4.12 3.05 7.33
N PRO A 142 3.43 2.69 6.24
CA PRO A 142 2.02 3.03 6.07
C PRO A 142 1.15 2.26 7.06
N PHE A 143 0.02 2.86 7.43
CA PHE A 143 -1.03 2.22 8.19
C PHE A 143 -2.41 2.67 7.69
N ASP A 144 -3.41 1.86 7.95
CA ASP A 144 -4.82 2.12 7.67
C ASP A 144 -5.65 1.69 8.90
N LEU A 145 -6.27 2.66 9.56
CA LEU A 145 -7.12 2.44 10.73
C LEU A 145 -8.58 2.42 10.29
N ASP A 146 -9.24 1.30 10.54
CA ASP A 146 -10.68 1.15 10.42
C ASP A 146 -11.36 1.74 11.67
N VAL A 147 -12.12 2.82 11.47
CA VAL A 147 -12.75 3.55 12.57
C VAL A 147 -13.92 2.77 13.17
N GLU A 148 -14.63 1.96 12.36
CA GLU A 148 -15.79 1.20 12.83
C GLU A 148 -15.39 0.05 13.73
N ASN A 149 -14.36 -0.71 13.32
CA ASN A 149 -13.88 -1.88 14.05
C ASN A 149 -12.79 -1.52 15.06
N TRP A 150 -12.27 -0.31 15.04
CA TRP A 150 -11.15 0.17 15.84
C TRP A 150 -9.93 -0.72 15.74
N THR A 151 -9.59 -1.09 14.48
CA THR A 151 -8.46 -1.94 14.12
C THR A 151 -7.53 -1.21 13.16
N MET A 152 -6.23 -1.52 13.23
CA MET A 152 -5.21 -0.92 12.39
C MET A 152 -4.51 -1.98 11.55
N LEU A 153 -4.44 -1.75 10.25
CA LEU A 153 -3.59 -2.49 9.33
C LEU A 153 -2.17 -1.95 9.44
N ARG A 154 -1.21 -2.83 9.75
CA ARG A 154 0.22 -2.48 9.83
C ARG A 154 0.92 -2.82 8.53
N SER A 155 1.94 -2.03 8.18
CA SER A 155 2.83 -2.38 7.08
C SER A 155 3.70 -3.59 7.42
N TYR A 156 4.00 -4.43 6.42
CA TYR A 156 4.92 -5.57 6.56
C TYR A 156 6.28 -5.15 7.11
N ARG A 157 6.80 -4.01 6.67
CA ARG A 157 8.10 -3.50 7.14
C ARG A 157 8.14 -3.16 8.63
N LEU A 158 7.03 -2.65 9.18
CA LEU A 158 6.95 -2.40 10.62
C LEU A 158 6.94 -3.71 11.40
N MET A 159 6.24 -4.73 10.87
CA MET A 159 6.24 -6.07 11.45
C MET A 159 7.63 -6.70 11.40
N GLU A 160 8.33 -6.63 10.26
CA GLU A 160 9.71 -7.09 10.10
C GLU A 160 10.68 -6.38 11.04
N LEU A 161 10.55 -5.05 11.18
CA LEU A 161 11.38 -4.26 12.10
C LEU A 161 11.25 -4.74 13.55
N ARG A 162 10.06 -5.27 13.91
CA ARG A 162 9.77 -5.84 15.23
C ARG A 162 10.07 -7.34 15.32
N GLY A 163 10.63 -7.95 14.28
CA GLY A 163 10.89 -9.39 14.23
C GLY A 163 9.64 -10.25 14.16
N GLN A 164 8.51 -9.68 13.73
CA GLN A 164 7.24 -10.35 13.53
C GLN A 164 7.15 -10.82 12.06
N TYR A 165 7.27 -12.12 11.83
CA TYR A 165 7.26 -12.71 10.47
C TYR A 165 5.99 -13.51 10.17
N ASP A 166 5.02 -13.52 11.08
CA ASP A 166 3.70 -14.10 10.83
C ASP A 166 2.76 -13.01 10.29
N TYR A 167 2.47 -13.10 9.00
CA TYR A 167 1.62 -12.14 8.28
C TYR A 167 0.16 -12.60 8.18
N SER A 168 -0.23 -13.64 8.90
CA SER A 168 -1.60 -14.16 8.90
C SER A 168 -2.60 -13.17 9.51
N GLU A 169 -2.17 -12.36 10.48
CA GLU A 169 -2.94 -11.29 11.08
C GLU A 169 -2.32 -9.94 10.70
N GLN A 170 -3.01 -9.20 9.85
CA GLN A 170 -2.59 -7.85 9.42
C GLN A 170 -3.33 -6.73 10.15
N TYR A 171 -4.51 -7.04 10.71
CA TYR A 171 -5.34 -6.10 11.45
C TYR A 171 -5.20 -6.33 12.95
N PHE A 172 -4.79 -5.31 13.66
CA PHE A 172 -4.58 -5.34 15.10
C PHE A 172 -5.51 -4.35 15.80
N PRO A 173 -6.05 -4.68 16.97
CA PRO A 173 -6.75 -3.70 17.79
C PRO A 173 -5.87 -2.47 18.05
N VAL A 174 -6.45 -1.27 17.97
CA VAL A 174 -5.68 -0.02 18.19
C VAL A 174 -5.12 0.03 19.61
N ASP A 175 -5.83 -0.52 20.58
CA ASP A 175 -5.39 -0.55 21.97
C ASP A 175 -4.11 -1.41 22.16
N GLU A 176 -3.93 -2.47 21.38
CA GLU A 176 -2.70 -3.26 21.37
C GLU A 176 -1.55 -2.50 20.70
N GLU A 177 -1.82 -1.75 19.60
CA GLU A 177 -0.84 -0.89 18.96
C GLU A 177 -0.31 0.17 19.91
N VAL A 178 -1.19 0.78 20.70
CA VAL A 178 -0.83 1.80 21.68
C VAL A 178 0.16 1.26 22.71
N LEU A 179 0.04 0.01 23.14
CA LEU A 179 0.98 -0.61 24.08
C LEU A 179 2.42 -0.72 23.53
N THR A 180 2.58 -0.65 22.21
CA THR A 180 3.91 -0.64 21.59
C THR A 180 4.59 0.73 21.65
N LEU A 181 3.85 1.78 21.99
CA LEU A 181 4.39 3.13 22.17
C LEU A 181 5.05 3.29 23.54
N CYS A 182 6.02 4.20 23.59
CA CYS A 182 6.57 4.65 24.86
C CYS A 182 5.44 5.21 25.74
N PRO A 183 5.35 4.82 27.04
CA PRO A 183 4.22 5.18 27.89
C PRO A 183 3.79 6.67 27.86
N PRO A 184 4.71 7.65 27.89
CA PRO A 184 4.34 9.06 27.77
C PRO A 184 3.67 9.46 26.44
N ASP A 185 3.89 8.68 25.38
CA ASP A 185 3.41 9.00 24.03
C ASP A 185 2.05 8.35 23.72
N GLN A 186 1.62 7.39 24.54
CA GLN A 186 0.37 6.62 24.36
C GLN A 186 -0.87 7.52 24.37
N GLU A 187 -0.96 8.43 25.33
CA GLU A 187 -2.09 9.34 25.44
C GLU A 187 -2.17 10.31 24.25
N LEU A 188 -1.02 10.82 23.80
CA LEU A 188 -0.93 11.69 22.64
C LEU A 188 -1.47 10.99 21.38
N PHE A 189 -1.04 9.76 21.14
CA PHE A 189 -1.47 8.97 19.99
C PHE A 189 -2.97 8.68 20.04
N LEU A 190 -3.47 8.17 21.16
CA LEU A 190 -4.91 7.86 21.32
C LEU A 190 -5.78 9.09 21.13
N LYS A 191 -5.39 10.22 21.70
CA LYS A 191 -6.11 11.48 21.55
C LYS A 191 -6.18 11.89 20.09
N ALA A 192 -5.04 11.88 19.37
CA ALA A 192 -4.97 12.23 17.97
C ALA A 192 -5.86 11.33 17.08
N MET A 193 -5.85 10.00 17.30
CA MET A 193 -6.67 9.06 16.54
C MET A 193 -8.15 9.21 16.84
N LYS A 194 -8.54 9.41 18.11
CA LYS A 194 -9.93 9.65 18.50
C LYS A 194 -10.50 10.95 17.91
N GLU A 195 -9.73 12.03 17.93
CA GLU A 195 -10.12 13.29 17.28
C GLU A 195 -10.29 13.10 15.76
N ALA A 196 -9.32 12.43 15.10
CA ALA A 196 -9.38 12.16 13.68
C ALA A 196 -10.51 11.19 13.27
N ALA A 197 -11.04 10.40 14.22
CA ALA A 197 -12.19 9.51 13.98
C ALA A 197 -13.54 10.25 14.04
N THR A 198 -13.58 11.45 14.62
CA THR A 198 -14.82 12.23 14.80
C THR A 198 -14.99 13.35 13.79
N GLU A 199 -13.91 13.90 13.30
CA GLU A 199 -13.90 15.00 12.33
C GLU A 199 -12.85 14.82 11.23
N GLU A 200 -13.07 15.43 10.07
CA GLU A 200 -12.07 15.40 8.99
C GLU A 200 -10.82 16.18 9.42
N LYS A 201 -9.73 15.45 9.64
CA LYS A 201 -8.49 15.98 10.18
C LYS A 201 -7.29 15.47 9.41
N THR A 202 -6.33 16.38 9.20
CA THR A 202 -4.96 16.03 8.79
C THR A 202 -4.03 16.48 9.91
N GLY A 203 -3.13 15.59 10.32
CA GLY A 203 -2.23 15.89 11.43
C GLY A 203 -0.89 15.19 11.32
N SER A 204 0.00 15.55 12.25
CA SER A 204 1.26 14.85 12.44
C SER A 204 1.64 14.83 13.91
N MET A 205 2.42 13.81 14.31
CA MET A 205 2.96 13.67 15.65
C MET A 205 4.28 12.93 15.63
N ASP A 206 5.14 13.24 16.59
CA ASP A 206 6.38 12.50 16.85
C ASP A 206 6.12 11.59 18.07
N THR A 207 6.32 10.29 17.91
CA THR A 207 6.13 9.29 18.96
C THR A 207 7.24 8.26 18.94
N ARG A 208 7.47 7.61 20.06
CA ARG A 208 8.49 6.56 20.20
C ARG A 208 7.84 5.19 20.18
N PHE A 209 8.22 4.37 19.22
CA PHE A 209 7.78 2.99 19.10
C PHE A 209 8.83 2.02 19.62
N ASN A 210 8.39 1.01 20.36
CA ASN A 210 9.23 -0.11 20.74
C ASN A 210 9.44 -1.02 19.53
N ILE A 211 10.69 -1.27 19.19
CA ILE A 211 11.08 -2.15 18.08
C ILE A 211 11.53 -3.55 18.53
N HIS A 212 11.60 -3.80 19.84
CA HIS A 212 11.94 -5.12 20.37
C HIS A 212 10.68 -5.97 20.61
N THR A 213 10.84 -7.29 20.55
CA THR A 213 9.82 -8.26 20.91
C THR A 213 9.55 -8.27 22.41
N GLU A 214 8.40 -8.85 22.84
CA GLU A 214 7.91 -8.83 24.22
C GLU A 214 8.89 -9.36 25.28
N ASN A 215 9.87 -10.19 24.91
CA ASN A 215 10.81 -10.82 25.84
C ASN A 215 12.15 -10.08 25.96
N GLU A 216 12.30 -8.95 25.32
CA GLU A 216 13.53 -8.17 25.31
C GLU A 216 13.35 -6.83 26.03
N THR A 217 14.46 -6.23 26.49
CA THR A 217 14.40 -4.87 27.03
C THR A 217 13.88 -3.91 25.96
N PRO A 218 12.85 -3.11 26.23
CA PRO A 218 12.28 -2.20 25.26
C PRO A 218 13.33 -1.29 24.63
N LYS A 219 13.36 -1.23 23.33
CA LYS A 219 14.17 -0.29 22.55
C LYS A 219 13.27 0.61 21.74
N TYR A 220 13.23 1.87 22.10
CA TYR A 220 12.38 2.86 21.47
C TYR A 220 13.14 3.62 20.39
N LEU A 221 12.54 3.76 19.21
CA LEU A 221 12.97 4.64 18.13
C LEU A 221 11.92 5.73 17.89
N TRP A 222 12.36 6.91 17.50
CA TRP A 222 11.50 8.00 17.15
C TRP A 222 10.91 7.84 15.76
N PHE A 223 9.58 8.02 15.68
CA PHE A 223 8.84 8.06 14.42
C PHE A 223 8.03 9.34 14.32
N ARG A 224 8.01 9.93 13.14
CA ARG A 224 7.07 11.00 12.78
C ARG A 224 5.95 10.38 11.98
N THR A 225 4.73 10.50 12.47
CA THR A 225 3.53 9.97 11.87
C THR A 225 2.69 11.10 11.29
N TYR A 226 2.38 11.02 10.00
CA TYR A 226 1.40 11.86 9.33
C TYR A 226 0.14 11.04 9.12
N TYR A 227 -1.02 11.65 9.31
CA TYR A 227 -2.30 10.96 9.16
C TYR A 227 -3.36 11.90 8.59
N LYS A 228 -4.38 11.29 7.94
CA LYS A 228 -5.55 11.95 7.40
C LYS A 228 -6.79 11.09 7.56
N SER A 229 -7.90 11.72 7.99
CA SER A 229 -9.23 11.11 8.01
C SER A 229 -9.82 10.99 6.62
N ILE A 230 -10.59 9.92 6.38
CA ILE A 230 -11.36 9.71 5.15
C ILE A 230 -12.82 9.53 5.53
N ALA A 231 -13.67 10.39 4.97
CA ALA A 231 -15.11 10.32 5.13
C ALA A 231 -15.77 9.54 3.99
N ASP A 232 -16.89 8.90 4.28
CA ASP A 232 -17.81 8.36 3.29
C ASP A 232 -18.64 9.47 2.62
N HIS A 233 -19.53 9.08 1.70
CA HIS A 233 -20.42 10.00 0.99
C HIS A 233 -21.43 10.74 1.90
N ASN A 234 -21.62 10.30 3.14
CA ASN A 234 -22.48 10.93 4.15
C ASN A 234 -21.70 11.86 5.10
N GLY A 235 -20.38 11.99 4.90
CA GLY A 235 -19.51 12.78 5.76
C GLY A 235 -19.11 12.07 7.08
N ARG A 236 -19.39 10.78 7.23
CA ARG A 236 -18.94 9.98 8.38
C ARG A 236 -17.52 9.50 8.15
N ILE A 237 -16.64 9.72 9.12
CA ILE A 237 -15.27 9.20 9.04
C ILE A 237 -15.30 7.67 9.16
N THR A 238 -14.74 6.99 8.18
CA THR A 238 -14.68 5.52 8.12
C THR A 238 -13.27 4.98 8.25
N ARG A 239 -12.27 5.78 7.82
CA ARG A 239 -10.87 5.39 7.82
C ARG A 239 -9.96 6.54 8.26
N ILE A 240 -8.82 6.19 8.88
CA ILE A 240 -7.69 7.11 9.07
C ILE A 240 -6.49 6.46 8.41
N ILE A 241 -5.99 7.08 7.36
CA ILE A 241 -4.79 6.60 6.65
C ILE A 241 -3.60 7.44 7.07
N GLY A 242 -2.47 6.81 7.26
CA GLY A 242 -1.26 7.52 7.60
C GLY A 242 0.01 6.76 7.21
N ARG A 243 1.12 7.41 7.51
CA ARG A 243 2.46 6.87 7.32
C ARG A 243 3.39 7.41 8.38
N SER A 244 4.26 6.54 8.86
CA SER A 244 5.27 6.86 9.84
C SER A 244 6.66 6.80 9.22
N PHE A 245 7.54 7.66 9.66
CA PHE A 245 8.94 7.73 9.23
C PHE A 245 9.82 7.55 10.46
N ASN A 246 10.83 6.72 10.36
CA ASN A 246 11.86 6.69 11.38
C ASN A 246 12.68 7.99 11.31
N ILE A 247 12.68 8.76 12.40
CA ILE A 247 13.42 10.01 12.56
C ILE A 247 14.44 9.94 13.68
N ASP A 248 14.82 8.74 14.09
CA ASP A 248 15.72 8.53 15.23
C ASP A 248 17.12 9.11 14.96
N GLU A 249 17.63 8.93 13.75
CA GLU A 249 18.90 9.50 13.33
C GLU A 249 18.85 11.03 13.34
N ASP A 250 17.78 11.63 12.82
CA ASP A 250 17.59 13.08 12.84
C ASP A 250 17.52 13.62 14.27
N LYS A 251 16.80 12.93 15.18
CA LYS A 251 16.70 13.30 16.60
C LYS A 251 18.06 13.19 17.28
N ASN A 252 18.83 12.13 17.00
CA ASN A 252 20.15 11.93 17.56
C ASN A 252 21.13 13.00 17.06
N LEU A 253 21.13 13.32 15.77
CA LEU A 253 21.92 14.40 15.20
C LEU A 253 21.55 15.76 15.80
N GLN A 254 20.27 16.05 15.97
CA GLN A 254 19.81 17.26 16.64
C GLN A 254 20.30 17.34 18.08
N GLU A 255 20.24 16.23 18.82
CA GLU A 255 20.73 16.18 20.19
C GLU A 255 22.27 16.31 20.27
N GLU A 256 23.01 15.74 19.33
CA GLU A 256 24.47 15.92 19.24
C GLU A 256 24.83 17.39 18.96
N VAL A 257 24.12 18.08 18.07
CA VAL A 257 24.35 19.50 17.76
C VAL A 257 24.03 20.41 18.97
N ARG A 258 23.10 20.01 19.84
CA ARG A 258 22.74 20.72 21.06
C ARG A 258 23.80 20.63 22.15
N ARG A 259 24.70 19.65 22.08
CA ARG A 259 25.68 19.35 23.11
C ARG A 259 27.10 19.79 22.74
N ASP A 260 27.85 20.13 23.75
CA ASP A 260 29.29 20.31 23.62
C ASP A 260 29.97 18.94 23.39
N PRO A 261 30.84 18.81 22.36
CA PRO A 261 31.42 17.53 22.00
C PRO A 261 32.32 16.92 23.07
N LEU A 262 32.92 17.76 23.89
CA LEU A 262 33.88 17.34 24.96
C LEU A 262 33.15 16.91 26.24
N THR A 263 32.23 17.76 26.70
CA THR A 263 31.56 17.56 28.00
C THR A 263 30.22 16.86 27.89
N LYS A 264 29.64 16.78 26.67
CA LYS A 264 28.28 16.31 26.40
C LYS A 264 27.19 17.12 27.11
N LEU A 265 27.51 18.25 27.72
CA LEU A 265 26.56 19.24 28.22
C LEU A 265 25.86 19.99 27.09
N LEU A 266 24.79 20.70 27.41
CA LEU A 266 24.24 21.67 26.47
C LEU A 266 25.31 22.69 26.07
N ASN A 267 25.41 22.96 24.77
CA ASN A 267 26.35 23.99 24.30
C ASN A 267 25.86 25.39 24.70
N LYS A 268 26.70 26.39 24.50
CA LYS A 268 26.41 27.79 24.89
C LYS A 268 25.10 28.31 24.32
N LEU A 269 24.78 27.94 23.08
CA LEU A 269 23.57 28.44 22.41
C LEU A 269 22.31 27.82 23.02
N GLU A 270 22.35 26.51 23.28
CA GLU A 270 21.20 25.79 23.82
C GLU A 270 20.94 26.14 25.28
N ILE A 271 22.02 26.30 26.08
CA ILE A 271 21.83 26.70 27.49
C ILE A 271 21.20 28.11 27.59
N GLN A 272 21.52 28.99 26.65
CA GLN A 272 20.90 30.31 26.59
C GLN A 272 19.41 30.20 26.25
N ARG A 273 19.05 29.40 25.24
CA ARG A 273 17.65 29.19 24.84
C ARG A 273 16.82 28.56 25.96
N GLU A 274 17.36 27.53 26.62
CA GLU A 274 16.67 26.86 27.72
C GLU A 274 16.50 27.83 28.93
N THR A 275 17.47 28.66 29.17
CA THR A 275 17.39 29.68 30.25
C THR A 275 16.33 30.73 29.92
N ASP A 276 16.30 31.22 28.68
CA ASP A 276 15.30 32.21 28.25
C ASP A 276 13.88 31.64 28.33
N ALA A 277 13.67 30.42 27.83
CA ALA A 277 12.39 29.72 27.92
C ALA A 277 11.95 29.45 29.38
N PHE A 278 12.90 29.09 30.24
CA PHE A 278 12.62 28.92 31.68
C PHE A 278 12.18 30.20 32.33
N LEU A 279 12.83 31.31 32.01
CA LEU A 279 12.51 32.65 32.58
C LEU A 279 11.15 33.17 32.06
N GLU A 280 10.79 32.91 30.81
CA GLU A 280 9.51 33.26 30.23
C GLU A 280 8.33 32.49 30.87
N GLY A 281 8.56 31.23 31.25
CA GLY A 281 7.54 30.36 31.85
C GLY A 281 7.56 30.29 33.38
N ALA A 282 8.54 30.93 34.02
CA ALA A 282 8.70 30.89 35.47
C ALA A 282 7.61 31.66 36.20
N GLU A 283 6.99 31.07 37.18
CA GLU A 283 6.14 31.77 38.15
C GLU A 283 7.00 32.73 39.02
N ASP A 284 6.36 33.71 39.62
CA ASP A 284 7.04 34.67 40.53
C ASP A 284 7.77 33.88 41.64
N GLY A 285 9.08 33.98 41.66
CA GLY A 285 9.94 33.24 42.59
C GLY A 285 11.39 33.68 42.54
N THR A 286 12.21 33.16 43.49
CA THR A 286 13.65 33.41 43.48
C THR A 286 14.33 32.23 42.75
N HIS A 287 15.01 32.54 41.65
CA HIS A 287 15.85 31.63 40.88
C HIS A 287 17.33 32.00 41.09
N VAL A 288 18.21 30.99 41.05
CA VAL A 288 19.65 31.21 41.25
C VAL A 288 20.39 30.61 40.08
N LEU A 289 21.24 31.39 39.46
CA LEU A 289 22.17 30.96 38.40
C LEU A 289 23.58 30.86 38.98
N PHE A 290 24.22 29.72 38.76
CA PHE A 290 25.63 29.53 39.11
C PHE A 290 26.48 29.58 37.84
N LEU A 291 27.46 30.47 37.82
CA LEU A 291 28.54 30.52 36.82
C LEU A 291 29.80 29.97 37.47
N ILE A 292 30.38 28.94 36.89
CA ILE A 292 31.54 28.26 37.45
C ILE A 292 32.71 28.35 36.48
N ASP A 293 33.91 28.67 36.95
CA ASP A 293 35.14 28.71 36.15
C ASP A 293 36.22 27.87 36.83
N ILE A 294 37.16 27.39 36.02
CA ILE A 294 38.30 26.59 36.53
C ILE A 294 39.50 27.54 36.78
N ASP A 295 39.91 27.66 38.03
CA ASP A 295 41.02 28.48 38.41
C ASP A 295 42.32 28.04 37.71
N ASN A 296 43.06 29.03 37.18
CA ASN A 296 44.34 28.85 36.50
C ASN A 296 44.32 27.83 35.34
N PHE A 297 43.19 27.65 34.65
CA PHE A 297 43.06 26.68 33.53
C PHE A 297 44.07 26.96 32.41
N LYS A 298 44.35 28.20 32.12
CA LYS A 298 45.42 28.57 31.18
C LYS A 298 46.76 27.97 31.58
N GLY A 299 47.13 28.04 32.86
CA GLY A 299 48.35 27.44 33.37
C GLY A 299 48.38 25.90 33.21
N VAL A 300 47.24 25.25 33.28
CA VAL A 300 47.13 23.82 32.99
C VAL A 300 47.48 23.55 31.53
N ASN A 301 46.88 24.31 30.59
CA ASN A 301 47.16 24.15 29.16
C ASN A 301 48.63 24.45 28.81
N ASP A 302 49.18 25.50 29.38
CA ASP A 302 50.56 25.94 29.11
C ASP A 302 51.60 24.93 29.62
N ASN A 303 51.34 24.26 30.73
CA ASN A 303 52.25 23.27 31.32
C ASN A 303 52.08 21.84 30.83
N PHE A 304 50.84 21.43 30.50
CA PHE A 304 50.50 20.02 30.21
C PHE A 304 49.90 19.80 28.81
N GLY A 305 49.69 20.89 28.06
CA GLY A 305 49.10 20.84 26.72
C GLY A 305 47.56 20.77 26.71
N HIS A 306 46.96 21.13 25.56
CA HIS A 306 45.51 21.23 25.40
C HIS A 306 44.78 19.91 25.64
N THR A 307 45.36 18.77 25.23
CA THR A 307 44.72 17.44 25.41
C THR A 307 44.53 17.12 26.92
N PHE A 308 45.51 17.55 27.76
CA PHE A 308 45.36 17.41 29.20
C PHE A 308 44.33 18.38 29.77
N GLY A 309 44.30 19.61 29.28
CA GLY A 309 43.26 20.59 29.63
C GLY A 309 41.85 20.10 29.30
N ASP A 310 41.68 19.50 28.14
CA ASP A 310 40.39 18.86 27.75
C ASP A 310 39.97 17.77 28.74
N THR A 311 40.95 16.95 29.19
CA THR A 311 40.70 15.93 30.22
C THR A 311 40.26 16.56 31.54
N VAL A 312 40.90 17.66 31.95
CA VAL A 312 40.55 18.40 33.19
C VAL A 312 39.12 18.97 33.10
N ILE A 313 38.72 19.53 31.95
CA ILE A 313 37.33 19.99 31.74
C ILE A 313 36.36 18.82 31.87
N ALA A 314 36.60 17.71 31.17
CA ALA A 314 35.73 16.55 31.19
C ALA A 314 35.58 15.92 32.58
N VAL A 315 36.68 15.84 33.36
CA VAL A 315 36.64 15.30 34.73
C VAL A 315 35.97 16.28 35.69
N SER A 316 36.23 17.57 35.57
CA SER A 316 35.58 18.60 36.41
C SER A 316 34.09 18.55 36.27
N TYR A 317 33.58 18.37 35.04
CA TYR A 317 32.17 18.21 34.79
C TYR A 317 31.56 16.99 35.45
N THR A 318 32.19 15.80 35.35
CA THR A 318 31.69 14.59 36.02
C THR A 318 31.55 14.74 37.50
N HIS A 319 32.46 15.47 38.12
CA HIS A 319 32.40 15.78 39.56
C HIS A 319 31.28 16.77 39.93
N LEU A 320 30.99 17.75 39.07
CA LEU A 320 29.92 18.72 39.30
C LEU A 320 28.54 18.14 39.06
N THR A 321 28.42 17.14 38.20
CA THR A 321 27.11 16.55 37.84
C THR A 321 26.77 15.28 38.59
N LEU A 322 27.71 14.68 39.32
CA LEU A 322 27.38 13.61 40.25
C LEU A 322 26.35 14.12 41.26
N PRO A 323 25.19 13.43 41.46
CA PRO A 323 24.23 13.85 42.45
C PRO A 323 24.91 13.85 43.81
N THR A 324 25.29 15.04 44.29
CA THR A 324 25.63 15.24 45.67
C THR A 324 24.34 15.02 46.45
N ILE A 325 24.11 13.80 46.93
CA ILE A 325 23.04 13.55 47.88
C ILE A 325 23.48 14.23 49.18
N LEU A 326 23.31 15.54 49.21
CA LEU A 326 23.25 16.27 50.48
C LEU A 326 21.93 15.86 51.14
N ARG A 327 21.95 14.79 51.90
CA ARG A 327 20.99 14.59 52.98
C ARG A 327 21.32 15.63 54.03
N VAL A 328 20.54 16.69 54.12
CA VAL A 328 20.39 17.51 55.28
C VAL A 328 19.33 16.86 56.15
#